data_584aa17d30de412588ef044f4f94d2e6
#
_entry.id   584aa17d30de412588ef044f4f94d2e6
#
_cell.length_a   1.000
_cell.length_b   1.000
_cell.length_c   1.000
_cell.angle_alpha   90.00
_cell.angle_beta   90.00
_cell.angle_gamma   90.00
#
_symmetry.space_group_name_H-M   'P 1'
#
loop_
_entity.id
_entity.type
_entity.pdbx_description
1 polymer ?
#
loop_
_entity_poly.entity_id
_entity_poly.type
_entity_poly.pdbx_seq_one_letter_code
_entity_poly.pdbx_strand_id
1 'polypeptide(L)'
;TVALAAQEETDEQDGNILQGMRFLCAEDNELNAEILMELLKIEGAKCTICENGKEILKAFEQSAPGDYDMILMDVQMPVMNGYEATKAIRRSSHELAKTIPIIAMTANAFSEDIQHSLAAGMTAHVSKPVEMKVLEKTIRSIKSGSVGGGWYRTAGY
;
A
#
# COMPACT_ATOMS: atom_id res chain seq x y z
N THR A 1 -28.51 -10.24 -9.73
CA THR A 1 -29.22 -11.33 -9.09
C THR A 1 -29.17 -11.21 -7.58
N VAL A 2 -29.98 -12.00 -6.94
CA VAL A 2 -30.05 -11.95 -5.48
C VAL A 2 -28.73 -12.31 -4.83
N ALA A 3 -28.04 -13.32 -5.36
CA ALA A 3 -26.76 -13.75 -4.81
C ALA A 3 -25.70 -12.67 -4.94
N LEU A 4 -25.71 -11.98 -6.07
CA LEU A 4 -24.74 -10.91 -6.28
C LEU A 4 -25.01 -9.74 -5.36
N ALA A 5 -26.27 -9.38 -5.18
CA ALA A 5 -26.63 -8.29 -4.29
C ALA A 5 -26.27 -8.61 -2.86
N ALA A 6 -26.49 -9.83 -2.42
CA ALA A 6 -26.12 -10.25 -1.08
C ALA A 6 -24.62 -10.19 -0.87
N GLN A 7 -23.85 -10.53 -1.89
CA GLN A 7 -22.42 -10.48 -1.82
C GLN A 7 -21.92 -9.04 -1.72
N GLU A 8 -22.55 -8.14 -2.45
CA GLU A 8 -22.20 -6.73 -2.35
C GLU A 8 -22.52 -6.18 -0.97
N GLU A 9 -23.65 -6.57 -0.39
CA GLU A 9 -24.01 -6.16 0.94
C GLU A 9 -23.03 -6.67 1.98
N THR A 10 -22.58 -7.91 1.81
CA THR A 10 -21.58 -8.49 2.69
C THR A 10 -20.29 -7.71 2.64
N ASP A 11 -19.85 -7.34 1.45
CA ASP A 11 -18.65 -6.55 1.29
C ASP A 11 -18.77 -5.20 1.96
N GLU A 12 -19.92 -4.58 1.85
CA GLU A 12 -20.19 -3.31 2.52
C GLU A 12 -20.23 -3.45 4.02
N GLN A 13 -20.74 -4.54 4.50
CA GLN A 13 -20.80 -4.81 5.94
C GLN A 13 -19.46 -5.13 6.54
N ASP A 14 -18.69 -5.88 5.81
CA ASP A 14 -17.33 -6.19 6.21
C ASP A 14 -16.46 -4.98 6.14
N GLY A 15 -17.01 -4.07 5.57
CA GLY A 15 -16.58 -3.16 5.71
C GLY A 15 -15.94 -2.08 5.43
N ASN A 16 -15.83 -1.50 6.27
CA ASN A 16 -14.93 -0.45 6.26
C ASN A 16 -13.61 -0.99 6.77
N ILE A 17 -13.00 -1.81 5.91
CA ILE A 17 -11.72 -2.42 6.27
C ILE A 17 -10.64 -1.36 6.52
N LEU A 18 -10.81 -0.17 5.95
CA LEU A 18 -9.86 0.92 6.12
C LEU A 18 -10.03 1.66 7.44
N GLN A 19 -11.17 1.53 8.08
CA GLN A 19 -11.44 2.25 9.31
C GLN A 19 -10.46 1.86 10.41
N GLY A 20 -9.80 2.85 10.98
CA GLY A 20 -8.83 2.63 12.03
C GLY A 20 -7.45 2.23 11.54
N MET A 21 -7.28 1.99 10.25
CA MET A 21 -5.96 1.66 9.71
C MET A 21 -5.04 2.88 9.70
N ARG A 22 -3.77 2.61 9.88
CA ARG A 22 -2.74 3.65 9.87
C ARG A 22 -1.78 3.36 8.73
N PHE A 23 -1.71 4.30 7.80
CA PHE A 23 -0.87 4.17 6.62
C PHE A 23 0.34 5.07 6.70
N LEU A 24 1.47 4.56 6.28
CA LEU A 24 2.65 5.35 6.03
C LEU A 24 2.77 5.47 4.52
N CYS A 25 2.72 6.68 3.99
CA CYS A 25 2.63 6.91 2.56
C CYS A 25 3.80 7.72 2.05
N ALA A 26 4.31 7.37 0.89
CA ALA A 26 5.30 8.18 0.19
C ALA A 26 4.67 8.72 -1.09
N GLU A 27 4.64 10.03 -1.22
CA GLU A 27 4.11 10.72 -2.39
C GLU A 27 4.81 12.07 -2.48
N ASP A 28 5.52 12.30 -3.57
CA ASP A 28 6.30 13.52 -3.73
C ASP A 28 5.48 14.71 -4.25
N ASN A 29 4.33 14.46 -4.83
CA ASN A 29 3.46 15.51 -5.33
C ASN A 29 2.52 15.96 -4.22
N GLU A 30 2.63 17.22 -3.84
CA GLU A 30 1.86 17.77 -2.72
C GLU A 30 0.35 17.64 -2.92
N LEU A 31 -0.14 17.94 -4.11
CA LEU A 31 -1.57 17.83 -4.39
C LEU A 31 -2.06 16.39 -4.32
N ASN A 32 -1.30 15.48 -4.91
CA ASN A 32 -1.65 14.05 -4.85
C ASN A 32 -1.65 13.55 -3.41
N ALA A 33 -0.70 14.01 -2.60
CA ALA A 33 -0.63 13.64 -1.20
C ALA A 33 -1.87 14.11 -0.43
N GLU A 34 -2.28 15.36 -0.68
CA GLU A 34 -3.49 15.90 -0.04
C GLU A 34 -4.73 15.11 -0.42
N ILE A 35 -4.86 14.78 -1.69
CA ILE A 35 -6.00 14.01 -2.17
C ILE A 35 -6.02 12.62 -1.51
N LEU A 36 -4.87 11.97 -1.45
CA LEU A 36 -4.78 10.65 -0.83
C LEU A 36 -5.15 10.72 0.65
N MET A 37 -4.63 11.70 1.36
CA MET A 37 -4.95 11.88 2.77
C MET A 37 -6.45 12.08 2.99
N GLU A 38 -7.07 12.92 2.18
CA GLU A 38 -8.50 13.17 2.30
C GLU A 38 -9.34 11.94 2.01
N LEU A 39 -8.96 11.18 0.98
CA LEU A 39 -9.67 9.95 0.64
C LEU A 39 -9.58 8.94 1.77
N LEU A 40 -8.41 8.77 2.34
CA LEU A 40 -8.22 7.84 3.46
C LEU A 40 -8.96 8.31 4.70
N LYS A 41 -8.95 9.60 4.94
CA LYS A 41 -9.64 10.18 6.09
C LYS A 41 -11.16 9.95 6.00
N ILE A 42 -11.72 10.09 4.81
CA ILE A 42 -13.15 9.83 4.60
C ILE A 42 -13.48 8.38 4.98
N GLU A 43 -12.57 7.46 4.73
CA GLU A 43 -12.75 6.05 5.06
C GLU A 43 -12.42 5.73 6.52
N GLY A 44 -12.04 6.71 7.30
CA GLY A 44 -11.70 6.51 8.71
C GLY A 44 -10.27 6.05 8.96
N ALA A 45 -9.42 6.15 7.97
CA ALA A 45 -8.02 5.78 8.10
C ALA A 45 -7.15 7.00 8.38
N LYS A 46 -5.98 6.75 8.95
CA LYS A 46 -4.98 7.79 9.19
C LYS A 46 -3.83 7.62 8.22
N CYS A 47 -3.18 8.70 7.90
CA CYS A 47 -2.10 8.68 6.93
C CYS A 47 -0.99 9.64 7.33
N THR A 48 0.24 9.15 7.29
CA THR A 48 1.43 9.99 7.47
C THR A 48 2.10 10.06 6.10
N ILE A 49 2.31 11.25 5.59
CA ILE A 49 2.88 11.46 4.26
C ILE A 49 4.36 11.80 4.36
N CYS A 50 5.16 11.14 3.54
CA CYS A 50 6.57 11.42 3.37
C CYS A 50 6.81 11.83 1.92
N GLU A 51 7.76 12.72 1.70
CA GLU A 51 7.99 13.32 0.39
C GLU A 51 8.80 12.45 -0.58
N ASN A 52 9.56 11.51 -0.06
CA ASN A 52 10.41 10.68 -0.89
C ASN A 52 10.78 9.40 -0.17
N GLY A 53 11.50 8.53 -0.88
CA GLY A 53 11.88 7.23 -0.35
C GLY A 53 12.78 7.29 0.87
N LYS A 54 13.64 8.28 0.94
CA LYS A 54 14.55 8.43 2.08
C LYS A 54 13.77 8.79 3.34
N GLU A 55 12.81 9.69 3.20
CA GLU A 55 11.99 10.11 4.33
C GLU A 55 11.10 8.99 4.85
N ILE A 56 10.51 8.20 3.94
CA ILE A 56 9.64 7.12 4.38
C ILE A 56 10.45 5.99 5.03
N LEU A 57 11.65 5.73 4.53
CA LEU A 57 12.54 4.76 5.17
C LEU A 57 12.86 5.18 6.59
N LYS A 58 13.21 6.44 6.77
CA LYS A 58 13.52 6.98 8.10
C LYS A 58 12.32 6.91 9.02
N ALA A 59 11.15 7.30 8.52
CA ALA A 59 9.92 7.25 9.32
C ALA A 59 9.61 5.83 9.76
N PHE A 60 9.77 4.88 8.86
CA PHE A 60 9.52 3.48 9.19
C PHE A 60 10.52 2.95 10.21
N GLU A 61 11.80 3.23 10.01
CA GLU A 61 12.83 2.76 10.94
C GLU A 61 12.67 3.31 12.34
N GLN A 62 12.14 4.51 12.45
CA GLN A 62 11.92 5.15 13.74
C GLN A 62 10.61 4.75 14.40
N SER A 63 9.74 4.06 13.66
CA SER A 63 8.44 3.67 14.17
C SER A 63 8.53 2.42 15.06
N ALA A 64 7.57 2.28 15.94
CA ALA A 64 7.42 1.07 16.73
C ALA A 64 6.55 0.07 15.96
N PRO A 65 6.72 -1.22 16.20
CA PRO A 65 5.82 -2.22 15.60
C PRO A 65 4.37 -1.88 15.95
N GLY A 66 3.53 -1.82 14.93
CA GLY A 66 2.13 -1.48 15.12
C GLY A 66 1.78 -0.01 14.94
N ASP A 67 2.78 0.88 14.79
CA ASP A 67 2.50 2.27 14.50
C ASP A 67 1.85 2.44 13.14
N TYR A 68 2.23 1.60 12.19
CA TYR A 68 1.66 1.59 10.84
C TYR A 68 1.23 0.20 10.47
N ASP A 69 0.09 0.10 9.80
CA ASP A 69 -0.44 -1.18 9.36
C ASP A 69 0.02 -1.54 7.95
N MET A 70 0.18 -0.54 7.10
CA MET A 70 0.60 -0.73 5.72
C MET A 70 1.33 0.48 5.20
N ILE A 71 2.10 0.28 4.15
CA ILE A 71 2.81 1.33 3.45
C ILE A 71 2.22 1.49 2.05
N LEU A 72 1.93 2.73 1.66
CA LEU A 72 1.57 3.08 0.30
C LEU A 72 2.76 3.80 -0.31
N MET A 73 3.38 3.20 -1.31
CA MET A 73 4.65 3.66 -1.83
C MET A 73 4.55 4.08 -3.29
N ASP A 74 4.69 5.37 -3.55
CA ASP A 74 4.80 5.86 -4.91
C ASP A 74 6.10 5.30 -5.51
N VAL A 75 6.03 4.83 -6.73
CA VAL A 75 7.19 4.24 -7.39
C VAL A 75 8.19 5.30 -7.84
N GLN A 76 7.69 6.39 -8.40
CA GLN A 76 8.56 7.44 -8.95
C GLN A 76 8.66 8.64 -8.04
N MET A 77 9.79 8.77 -7.39
CA MET A 77 10.06 9.88 -6.48
C MET A 77 11.52 10.32 -6.61
N PRO A 78 11.81 11.59 -6.31
CA PRO A 78 13.20 12.06 -6.31
C PRO A 78 13.96 11.51 -5.11
N VAL A 79 15.26 11.65 -5.11
CA VAL A 79 16.20 11.26 -4.06
C VAL A 79 16.31 9.75 -3.92
N MET A 80 15.21 9.09 -3.62
CA MET A 80 15.15 7.63 -3.52
C MET A 80 13.77 7.22 -4.00
N ASN A 81 13.70 6.40 -5.04
CA ASN A 81 12.41 5.98 -5.59
C ASN A 81 11.80 4.88 -4.73
N GLY A 82 10.56 4.48 -5.10
CA GLY A 82 9.81 3.50 -4.31
C GLY A 82 10.44 2.12 -4.27
N TYR A 83 11.09 1.72 -5.34
CA TYR A 83 11.76 0.43 -5.36
C TYR A 83 12.95 0.41 -4.41
N GLU A 84 13.76 1.45 -4.47
CA GLU A 84 14.92 1.58 -3.58
C GLU A 84 14.50 1.65 -2.12
N ALA A 85 13.47 2.43 -1.85
CA ALA A 85 12.94 2.57 -0.50
C ALA A 85 12.42 1.23 0.03
N THR A 86 11.71 0.48 -0.81
CA THR A 86 11.18 -0.82 -0.43
C THR A 86 12.28 -1.80 -0.10
N LYS A 87 13.31 -1.85 -0.93
CA LYS A 87 14.47 -2.73 -0.67
C LYS A 87 15.12 -2.37 0.66
N ALA A 88 15.30 -1.07 0.91
CA ALA A 88 15.92 -0.61 2.14
C ALA A 88 15.05 -0.94 3.36
N ILE A 89 13.73 -0.77 3.25
CA ILE A 89 12.81 -1.13 4.32
C ILE A 89 12.92 -2.62 4.64
N ARG A 90 12.92 -3.46 3.61
CA ARG A 90 12.98 -4.90 3.80
C ARG A 90 14.30 -5.37 4.43
N ARG A 91 15.36 -4.59 4.26
CA ARG A 91 16.67 -4.89 4.85
C ARG A 91 16.87 -4.28 6.21
N SER A 92 15.98 -3.39 6.64
CA SER A 92 16.16 -2.69 7.90
C SER A 92 16.00 -3.66 9.08
N SER A 93 16.42 -3.22 10.25
CA SER A 93 16.35 -4.04 11.46
C SER A 93 14.99 -3.95 12.15
N HIS A 94 14.05 -3.21 11.59
CA HIS A 94 12.72 -3.09 12.16
C HIS A 94 12.06 -4.46 12.24
N GLU A 95 11.32 -4.68 13.32
CA GLU A 95 10.67 -5.96 13.56
C GLU A 95 9.71 -6.37 12.42
N LEU A 96 9.04 -5.41 11.82
CA LEU A 96 8.08 -5.67 10.74
C LEU A 96 8.69 -5.46 9.34
N ALA A 97 10.01 -5.31 9.25
CA ALA A 97 10.68 -5.00 7.99
C ALA A 97 10.33 -5.96 6.85
N LYS A 98 10.20 -7.24 7.17
CA LYS A 98 9.98 -8.26 6.13
C LYS A 98 8.51 -8.57 5.90
N THR A 99 7.64 -8.14 6.80
CA THR A 99 6.23 -8.54 6.75
C THR A 99 5.25 -7.43 6.51
N ILE A 100 5.60 -6.18 6.79
CA ILE A 100 4.64 -5.09 6.59
C ILE A 100 4.23 -5.02 5.11
N PRO A 101 2.92 -4.99 4.81
CA PRO A 101 2.51 -4.88 3.43
C PRO A 101 2.93 -3.54 2.83
N ILE A 102 3.50 -3.60 1.65
CA ILE A 102 3.89 -2.41 0.89
C ILE A 102 3.16 -2.45 -0.43
N ILE A 103 2.28 -1.49 -0.64
CA ILE A 103 1.48 -1.40 -1.86
C ILE A 103 2.07 -0.32 -2.74
N ALA A 104 2.48 -0.70 -3.94
CA ALA A 104 3.02 0.26 -4.90
C ALA A 104 1.89 1.10 -5.50
N MET A 105 2.12 2.39 -5.62
CA MET A 105 1.25 3.28 -6.38
C MET A 105 1.96 3.61 -7.67
N THR A 106 1.41 3.18 -8.79
CA THR A 106 2.09 3.29 -10.07
C THR A 106 1.21 3.92 -11.14
N ALA A 107 1.83 4.72 -11.99
CA ALA A 107 1.14 5.29 -13.14
C ALA A 107 0.96 4.26 -14.26
N ASN A 108 1.79 3.22 -14.25
CA ASN A 108 1.77 2.17 -15.26
C ASN A 108 1.76 0.80 -14.60
N ALA A 109 0.80 -0.02 -14.97
CA ALA A 109 0.70 -1.37 -14.45
C ALA A 109 1.14 -2.40 -15.49
N PHE A 110 2.21 -2.09 -16.22
CA PHE A 110 2.77 -3.02 -17.20
C PHE A 110 3.56 -4.12 -16.50
N SER A 111 3.70 -5.24 -17.19
CA SER A 111 4.38 -6.41 -16.66
C SER A 111 5.77 -6.10 -16.10
N GLU A 112 6.53 -5.26 -16.77
CA GLU A 112 7.86 -4.88 -16.33
C GLU A 112 7.86 -4.20 -14.99
N ASP A 113 6.90 -3.27 -14.81
CA ASP A 113 6.77 -2.56 -13.55
C ASP A 113 6.34 -3.48 -12.42
N ILE A 114 5.46 -4.42 -12.74
CA ILE A 114 5.04 -5.41 -11.76
C ILE A 114 6.22 -6.25 -11.32
N GLN A 115 7.06 -6.69 -12.26
CA GLN A 115 8.22 -7.48 -11.94
C GLN A 115 9.23 -6.71 -11.09
N HIS A 116 9.44 -5.43 -11.39
CA HIS A 116 10.30 -4.59 -10.58
C HIS A 116 9.76 -4.45 -9.17
N SER A 117 8.46 -4.28 -9.04
CA SER A 117 7.82 -4.17 -7.74
C SER A 117 8.01 -5.43 -6.90
N LEU A 118 7.82 -6.58 -7.52
CA LEU A 118 8.02 -7.86 -6.85
C LEU A 118 9.47 -8.05 -6.43
N ALA A 119 10.39 -7.76 -7.33
CA ALA A 119 11.81 -7.91 -7.05
C ALA A 119 12.27 -6.99 -5.93
N ALA A 120 11.63 -5.84 -5.78
CA ALA A 120 11.94 -4.91 -4.71
C ALA A 120 11.37 -5.35 -3.36
N GLY A 121 10.38 -6.24 -3.37
CA GLY A 121 9.74 -6.71 -2.14
C GLY A 121 8.38 -6.10 -1.86
N MET A 122 7.75 -5.49 -2.85
CA MET A 122 6.40 -4.96 -2.70
C MET A 122 5.37 -6.07 -2.66
N THR A 123 4.29 -5.84 -1.91
CA THR A 123 3.26 -6.86 -1.71
C THR A 123 2.20 -6.82 -2.80
N ALA A 124 1.86 -5.63 -3.26
CA ALA A 124 0.78 -5.45 -4.22
C ALA A 124 0.97 -4.12 -4.95
N HIS A 125 0.09 -3.82 -5.88
CA HIS A 125 0.12 -2.54 -6.57
C HIS A 125 -1.29 -2.02 -6.82
N VAL A 126 -1.41 -0.70 -6.91
CA VAL A 126 -2.63 -0.04 -7.35
C VAL A 126 -2.23 1.05 -8.34
N SER A 127 -3.09 1.31 -9.31
CA SER A 127 -2.83 2.32 -10.31
C SER A 127 -3.17 3.71 -9.79
N LYS A 128 -2.43 4.71 -10.24
CA LYS A 128 -2.75 6.12 -9.96
C LYS A 128 -3.70 6.64 -11.03
N PRO A 129 -4.68 7.45 -10.67
CA PRO A 129 -4.99 7.91 -9.32
C PRO A 129 -5.60 6.79 -8.48
N VAL A 130 -5.26 6.76 -7.20
CA VAL A 130 -5.71 5.69 -6.32
C VAL A 130 -7.21 5.80 -6.08
N GLU A 131 -7.92 4.70 -6.33
CA GLU A 131 -9.34 4.61 -6.06
C GLU A 131 -9.55 3.80 -4.79
N MET A 132 -10.39 4.29 -3.89
CA MET A 132 -10.56 3.65 -2.60
C MET A 132 -11.14 2.24 -2.71
N LYS A 133 -12.04 2.00 -3.68
CA LYS A 133 -12.58 0.66 -3.86
C LYS A 133 -11.54 -0.34 -4.31
N VAL A 134 -10.63 0.09 -5.17
CA VAL A 134 -9.53 -0.77 -5.62
C VAL A 134 -8.57 -1.03 -4.48
N LEU A 135 -8.26 0.00 -3.70
CA LEU A 135 -7.41 -0.14 -2.54
C LEU A 135 -8.01 -1.10 -1.51
N GLU A 136 -9.30 -0.97 -1.25
CA GLU A 136 -9.99 -1.88 -0.34
C GLU A 136 -9.89 -3.33 -0.78
N LYS A 137 -10.15 -3.58 -2.06
CA LYS A 137 -10.04 -4.93 -2.60
C LYS A 137 -8.64 -5.49 -2.46
N THR A 138 -7.65 -4.68 -2.75
CA THR A 138 -6.25 -5.07 -2.64
C THR A 138 -5.91 -5.43 -1.20
N ILE A 139 -6.32 -4.60 -0.26
CA ILE A 139 -6.07 -4.84 1.15
C ILE A 139 -6.79 -6.10 1.64
N ARG A 140 -8.03 -6.32 1.21
CA ARG A 140 -8.74 -7.53 1.58
C ARG A 140 -8.03 -8.77 1.08
N SER A 141 -7.52 -8.72 -0.14
CA SER A 141 -6.75 -9.84 -0.69
C SER A 141 -5.49 -10.10 0.13
N ILE A 142 -4.80 -9.06 0.51
CA ILE A 142 -3.59 -9.21 1.32
C ILE A 142 -3.91 -9.81 2.68
N LYS A 143 -4.93 -9.29 3.34
CA LYS A 143 -5.29 -9.75 4.69
C LYS A 143 -5.83 -11.17 4.72
N SER A 144 -6.55 -11.56 3.68
CA SER A 144 -7.12 -12.91 3.62
C SER A 144 -6.12 -13.95 3.16
N GLY A 145 -4.96 -13.52 2.68
CA GLY A 145 -4.02 -14.43 2.07
C GLY A 145 -4.46 -14.91 0.70
N SER A 146 -5.58 -14.40 0.23
CA SER A 146 -6.15 -14.78 -1.04
C SER A 146 -5.62 -13.83 -2.10
N VAL A 147 -4.65 -14.29 -2.84
CA VAL A 147 -3.98 -13.43 -3.81
C VAL A 147 -4.60 -13.59 -5.18
N GLY A 148 -5.62 -12.83 -5.41
CA GLY A 148 -6.37 -12.94 -6.64
C GLY A 148 -5.56 -12.69 -7.89
N GLY A 149 -4.60 -11.82 -7.84
CA GLY A 149 -3.80 -11.49 -9.01
C GLY A 149 -2.64 -12.39 -9.25
N GLY A 150 -2.27 -13.17 -8.30
CA GLY A 150 -1.16 -14.09 -8.44
C GLY A 150 0.21 -13.50 -8.21
N TRP A 151 0.46 -12.27 -8.57
CA TRP A 151 1.81 -11.73 -8.39
C TRP A 151 2.17 -11.47 -6.93
N TYR A 152 1.21 -11.34 -6.09
CA TYR A 152 1.46 -11.22 -4.65
C TYR A 152 2.14 -12.45 -4.10
N ARG A 153 1.81 -13.60 -4.66
CA ARG A 153 2.38 -14.85 -4.20
C ARG A 153 3.85 -14.94 -4.44
N THR A 154 4.26 -14.49 -5.62
CA THR A 154 5.67 -14.53 -5.93
C THR A 154 6.45 -13.56 -5.08
N ALA A 155 5.84 -12.46 -4.68
CA ALA A 155 6.48 -11.51 -3.80
C ALA A 155 6.71 -12.09 -2.41
N GLY A 156 5.90 -13.02 -2.01
CA GLY A 156 5.94 -13.55 -0.66
C GLY A 156 7.05 -14.55 -0.41
N TYR A 157 7.65 -14.93 -1.40
CA TYR A 157 8.62 -15.99 -1.20
C TYR A 157 9.66 -16.06 -2.18
#